data_2e24dac6ce16102f5fd06e8d8f973f43
#
_entry.id   2e24dac6ce16102f5fd06e8d8f973f43
#
_cell.length_a   1.000
_cell.length_b   1.000
_cell.length_c   1.000
_cell.angle_alpha   90.00
_cell.angle_beta   90.00
_cell.angle_gamma   90.00
#
_symmetry.space_group_name_H-M   'P 1'
#
loop_
_entity.id
_entity.type
_entity.pdbx_description
1 polymer ?
#
loop_
_entity_poly.entity_id
_entity_poly.type
_entity_poly.pdbx_seq_one_letter_code
_entity_poly.pdbx_strand_id
1 'polypeptide(L)'
;MLAEEFSTKPMVSTNEDYTLALKSDGTVWAWGENKYGSLGIGTSQDSLYPVQTKGLKDIVCVNAKGDYSMAVDSEGYVWYWGKERSGTADEFIKLSADEATPKRINAINNVKEVDSSGTYALALKKDGTVWKFDNRTPDLVQKVDGLCDIEQIQMGKVYSDSNKYFAMALDKDGNVWGWGNNKDYCLGTTEDGTDLQPEENDYLKNITKISVGEVHSLALDKDGNVWTWGNNDYSRLGRKTVPDWKPTKLNDLKNITDIVAGGKHSFALSNSGQLYGWGDSTDGQLGSSNVPVYSTRDKSGMVYQGEKRAETPMYISLVGKNACIDAGTRLSAVVTNDGGVLTCGFNYKNNKLGRPASRIESSFGNVINSDRSKFTVGTYVPNTEVKKTTATVEKK
;
A
#
# COMPACT_ATOMS: atom_id res chain seq x y z
N MET A 1 -34.39 -14.91 -13.35
CA MET A 1 -33.04 -15.23 -12.87
C MET A 1 -32.43 -13.93 -12.40
N LEU A 2 -32.22 -13.75 -11.11
CA LEU A 2 -31.43 -12.65 -10.61
C LEU A 2 -29.99 -12.97 -11.04
N ALA A 3 -29.34 -12.06 -11.78
CA ALA A 3 -27.92 -12.17 -12.05
C ALA A 3 -27.20 -12.11 -10.70
N GLU A 4 -26.38 -13.10 -10.42
CA GLU A 4 -25.56 -13.11 -9.20
C GLU A 4 -24.55 -11.97 -9.28
N GLU A 5 -24.60 -11.06 -8.31
CA GLU A 5 -23.70 -9.93 -8.25
C GLU A 5 -22.34 -10.39 -7.74
N PHE A 6 -21.29 -9.99 -8.46
CA PHE A 6 -19.91 -10.16 -8.02
C PHE A 6 -19.67 -9.36 -6.74
N SER A 7 -18.97 -9.94 -5.75
CA SER A 7 -18.61 -9.23 -4.54
C SER A 7 -17.17 -9.54 -4.12
N THR A 8 -16.44 -8.50 -3.74
CA THR A 8 -15.07 -8.57 -3.23
C THR A 8 -14.90 -7.69 -2.00
N LYS A 9 -13.78 -7.86 -1.29
CA LYS A 9 -13.42 -7.03 -0.14
C LYS A 9 -13.00 -5.64 -0.63
N PRO A 10 -13.67 -4.54 -0.20
CA PRO A 10 -13.25 -3.19 -0.54
C PRO A 10 -11.87 -2.89 0.02
N MET A 11 -11.05 -2.16 -0.74
CA MET A 11 -9.74 -1.71 -0.31
C MET A 11 -9.33 -0.41 -0.98
N VAL A 12 -8.34 0.25 -0.42
CA VAL A 12 -7.64 1.37 -1.02
C VAL A 12 -6.17 1.04 -1.14
N SER A 13 -5.51 1.58 -2.16
CA SER A 13 -4.06 1.57 -2.30
C SER A 13 -3.59 2.96 -2.71
N THR A 14 -2.70 3.55 -1.93
CA THR A 14 -2.24 4.93 -2.13
C THR A 14 -0.72 5.01 -2.19
N ASN A 15 -0.21 5.92 -3.01
CA ASN A 15 1.21 6.24 -3.05
C ASN A 15 1.45 7.74 -2.77
N GLU A 16 2.47 8.37 -3.36
CA GLU A 16 2.73 9.79 -3.21
C GLU A 16 1.77 10.66 -4.03
N ASP A 17 1.28 10.16 -5.16
CA ASP A 17 0.68 11.00 -6.21
C ASP A 17 -0.79 10.71 -6.48
N TYR A 18 -1.25 9.50 -6.26
CA TYR A 18 -2.62 9.09 -6.55
C TYR A 18 -3.09 7.95 -5.64
N THR A 19 -4.37 7.69 -5.67
CA THR A 19 -5.02 6.61 -4.93
C THR A 19 -5.90 5.78 -5.85
N LEU A 20 -5.87 4.46 -5.67
CA LEU A 20 -6.82 3.50 -6.21
C LEU A 20 -7.79 3.06 -5.11
N ALA A 21 -9.05 2.90 -5.45
CA ALA A 21 -10.08 2.34 -4.58
C ALA A 21 -10.80 1.21 -5.30
N LEU A 22 -10.76 0.03 -4.71
CA LEU A 22 -11.53 -1.13 -5.14
C LEU A 22 -12.87 -1.13 -4.41
N LYS A 23 -13.95 -1.09 -5.17
CA LYS A 23 -15.31 -1.23 -4.61
C LYS A 23 -15.69 -2.69 -4.44
N SER A 24 -16.66 -2.94 -3.57
CA SER A 24 -17.22 -4.27 -3.32
C SER A 24 -17.81 -4.94 -4.55
N ASP A 25 -18.21 -4.16 -5.56
CA ASP A 25 -18.71 -4.64 -6.85
C ASP A 25 -17.59 -5.02 -7.85
N GLY A 26 -16.33 -4.96 -7.43
CA GLY A 26 -15.17 -5.28 -8.27
C GLY A 26 -14.77 -4.17 -9.24
N THR A 27 -15.38 -2.97 -9.17
CA THR A 27 -14.95 -1.81 -9.95
C THR A 27 -13.80 -1.08 -9.26
N VAL A 28 -12.88 -0.54 -10.06
CA VAL A 28 -11.74 0.25 -9.59
C VAL A 28 -11.97 1.72 -9.89
N TRP A 29 -11.72 2.56 -8.91
CA TRP A 29 -11.82 4.02 -8.99
C TRP A 29 -10.49 4.63 -8.61
N ALA A 30 -10.14 5.76 -9.24
CA ALA A 30 -8.85 6.42 -9.05
C ALA A 30 -8.99 7.93 -8.98
N TRP A 31 -8.07 8.61 -8.28
CA TRP A 31 -7.94 10.07 -8.25
C TRP A 31 -6.51 10.45 -7.90
N GLY A 32 -6.13 11.69 -8.24
CA GLY A 32 -4.79 12.22 -8.02
C GLY A 32 -4.11 12.64 -9.31
N GLU A 33 -2.77 12.64 -9.29
CA GLU A 33 -1.95 12.91 -10.48
C GLU A 33 -2.02 11.76 -11.49
N ASN A 34 -2.04 12.13 -12.76
CA ASN A 34 -2.22 11.17 -13.86
C ASN A 34 -1.23 11.39 -15.01
N LYS A 35 -0.12 12.04 -14.75
CA LYS A 35 0.89 12.38 -15.76
C LYS A 35 1.29 11.20 -16.65
N TYR A 36 1.29 10.00 -16.09
CA TYR A 36 1.68 8.76 -16.78
C TYR A 36 0.52 7.79 -17.03
N GLY A 37 -0.71 8.25 -16.96
CA GLY A 37 -1.89 7.39 -17.15
C GLY A 37 -2.19 6.46 -15.96
N SER A 38 -1.62 6.72 -14.78
CA SER A 38 -1.74 5.85 -13.59
C SER A 38 -3.18 5.70 -13.07
N LEU A 39 -4.11 6.59 -13.46
CA LEU A 39 -5.53 6.45 -13.14
C LEU A 39 -6.26 5.46 -14.07
N GLY A 40 -5.66 5.06 -15.21
CA GLY A 40 -6.25 4.08 -16.12
C GLY A 40 -7.51 4.55 -16.85
N ILE A 41 -7.65 5.85 -17.08
CA ILE A 41 -8.89 6.47 -17.63
C ILE A 41 -8.80 6.80 -19.12
N GLY A 42 -7.71 6.38 -19.80
CA GLY A 42 -7.48 6.63 -21.24
C GLY A 42 -6.98 8.04 -21.54
N THR A 43 -6.52 8.77 -20.54
CA THR A 43 -5.89 10.09 -20.67
C THR A 43 -4.79 10.24 -19.64
N SER A 44 -3.95 11.30 -19.78
CA SER A 44 -2.96 11.69 -18.77
C SER A 44 -3.39 12.91 -17.93
N GLN A 45 -4.69 13.20 -17.88
CA GLN A 45 -5.23 14.31 -17.08
C GLN A 45 -5.43 13.89 -15.64
N ASP A 46 -4.99 14.73 -14.71
CA ASP A 46 -5.23 14.58 -13.28
C ASP A 46 -6.73 14.58 -12.96
N SER A 47 -7.12 13.90 -11.89
CA SER A 47 -8.50 13.95 -11.40
C SER A 47 -8.56 14.32 -9.92
N LEU A 48 -9.28 15.41 -9.64
CA LEU A 48 -9.56 15.83 -8.27
C LEU A 48 -10.54 14.88 -7.55
N TYR A 49 -11.47 14.30 -8.29
CA TYR A 49 -12.52 13.42 -7.78
C TYR A 49 -12.31 11.98 -8.23
N PRO A 50 -12.86 11.01 -7.51
CA PRO A 50 -12.85 9.62 -7.98
C PRO A 50 -13.46 9.48 -9.38
N VAL A 51 -12.71 8.84 -10.27
CA VAL A 51 -13.11 8.46 -11.63
C VAL A 51 -12.91 6.97 -11.82
N GLN A 52 -13.80 6.32 -12.56
CA GLN A 52 -13.70 4.88 -12.76
C GLN A 52 -12.59 4.54 -13.75
N THR A 53 -11.68 3.63 -13.37
CA THR A 53 -10.67 3.04 -14.24
C THR A 53 -11.36 2.20 -15.33
N LYS A 54 -10.92 2.34 -16.58
CA LYS A 54 -11.56 1.71 -17.74
C LYS A 54 -11.10 0.25 -17.92
N GLY A 55 -11.97 -0.57 -18.52
CA GLY A 55 -11.64 -1.91 -19.01
C GLY A 55 -11.43 -2.98 -17.93
N LEU A 56 -11.56 -2.64 -16.64
CA LEU A 56 -11.46 -3.59 -15.53
C LEU A 56 -12.83 -4.11 -15.11
N LYS A 57 -12.88 -5.38 -14.75
CA LYS A 57 -14.08 -6.05 -14.24
C LYS A 57 -13.69 -7.14 -13.23
N ASP A 58 -14.57 -7.36 -12.23
CA ASP A 58 -14.44 -8.43 -11.24
C ASP A 58 -13.07 -8.41 -10.51
N ILE A 59 -12.55 -7.22 -10.20
CA ILE A 59 -11.25 -7.03 -9.56
C ILE A 59 -11.30 -7.45 -8.08
N VAL A 60 -10.24 -8.09 -7.60
CA VAL A 60 -10.10 -8.61 -6.24
C VAL A 60 -8.92 -8.01 -5.47
N CYS A 61 -7.96 -7.40 -6.17
CA CYS A 61 -6.79 -6.76 -5.57
C CYS A 61 -6.37 -5.57 -6.43
N VAL A 62 -5.93 -4.48 -5.80
CA VAL A 62 -5.31 -3.32 -6.46
C VAL A 62 -4.02 -2.92 -5.75
N ASN A 63 -3.06 -2.40 -6.52
CA ASN A 63 -1.78 -1.92 -6.01
C ASN A 63 -1.38 -0.63 -6.73
N ALA A 64 -1.09 0.41 -5.95
CA ALA A 64 -0.62 1.72 -6.42
C ALA A 64 0.80 1.98 -5.88
N LYS A 65 1.81 1.85 -6.70
CA LYS A 65 3.22 2.06 -6.30
C LYS A 65 4.01 2.79 -7.39
N GLY A 66 4.65 3.88 -7.03
CA GLY A 66 5.36 4.72 -7.98
C GLY A 66 4.42 5.27 -9.05
N ASP A 67 4.82 5.16 -10.32
CA ASP A 67 4.04 5.62 -11.47
C ASP A 67 3.18 4.49 -12.11
N TYR A 68 3.12 3.30 -11.48
CA TYR A 68 2.41 2.12 -11.96
C TYR A 68 1.24 1.76 -11.08
N SER A 69 0.20 1.29 -11.74
CA SER A 69 -0.96 0.68 -11.11
C SER A 69 -1.10 -0.76 -11.57
N MET A 70 -1.51 -1.61 -10.66
CA MET A 70 -1.80 -3.01 -10.93
C MET A 70 -3.12 -3.43 -10.32
N ALA A 71 -3.71 -4.47 -10.91
CA ALA A 71 -4.89 -5.13 -10.37
C ALA A 71 -4.83 -6.63 -10.65
N VAL A 72 -5.55 -7.39 -9.84
CA VAL A 72 -5.80 -8.81 -10.08
C VAL A 72 -7.30 -8.99 -10.22
N ASP A 73 -7.74 -9.69 -11.27
CA ASP A 73 -9.15 -10.07 -11.41
C ASP A 73 -9.46 -11.41 -10.71
N SER A 74 -10.73 -11.72 -10.61
CA SER A 74 -11.21 -12.95 -9.93
C SER A 74 -10.77 -14.25 -10.64
N GLU A 75 -10.38 -14.18 -11.91
CA GLU A 75 -9.83 -15.29 -12.67
C GLU A 75 -8.32 -15.49 -12.40
N GLY A 76 -7.70 -14.49 -11.74
CA GLY A 76 -6.29 -14.50 -11.37
C GLY A 76 -5.37 -13.95 -12.46
N TYR A 77 -5.89 -13.17 -13.40
CA TYR A 77 -5.04 -12.42 -14.33
C TYR A 77 -4.59 -11.12 -13.72
N VAL A 78 -3.36 -10.72 -14.06
CA VAL A 78 -2.76 -9.45 -13.63
C VAL A 78 -2.98 -8.41 -14.72
N TRP A 79 -3.42 -7.24 -14.30
CA TRP A 79 -3.59 -6.04 -15.12
C TRP A 79 -2.61 -4.99 -14.66
N TYR A 80 -2.02 -4.23 -15.59
CA TYR A 80 -1.10 -3.13 -15.29
C TYR A 80 -1.36 -1.93 -16.19
N TRP A 81 -1.06 -0.74 -15.71
CA TRP A 81 -1.12 0.52 -16.47
C TRP A 81 -0.27 1.59 -15.79
N GLY A 82 -0.07 2.73 -16.47
CA GLY A 82 0.77 3.82 -16.01
C GLY A 82 2.04 3.93 -16.81
N LYS A 83 3.13 4.42 -16.21
CA LYS A 83 4.38 4.73 -16.90
C LYS A 83 5.05 3.52 -17.51
N GLU A 84 5.04 3.42 -18.82
CA GLU A 84 5.91 2.54 -19.56
C GLU A 84 7.33 3.17 -19.63
N ARG A 85 8.31 2.60 -18.96
CA ARG A 85 9.70 3.04 -19.06
C ARG A 85 10.35 2.45 -20.32
N SER A 86 10.07 3.02 -21.47
CA SER A 86 10.93 2.84 -22.66
C SER A 86 11.72 4.14 -22.88
N GLY A 87 13.03 4.14 -22.57
CA GLY A 87 13.90 5.25 -22.90
C GLY A 87 14.39 6.12 -21.73
N THR A 88 15.30 7.03 -22.02
CA THR A 88 15.97 7.97 -21.14
C THR A 88 15.01 8.94 -20.42
N ALA A 89 15.38 9.37 -19.24
CA ALA A 89 14.58 9.95 -18.16
C ALA A 89 13.73 11.20 -18.43
N ASP A 90 13.77 11.86 -19.59
CA ASP A 90 13.24 13.24 -19.74
C ASP A 90 12.39 13.52 -20.98
N GLU A 91 12.06 12.55 -21.80
CA GLU A 91 11.11 12.82 -22.87
C GLU A 91 9.67 12.79 -22.35
N PHE A 92 8.98 13.93 -22.45
CA PHE A 92 7.53 14.05 -22.25
C PHE A 92 6.81 13.23 -23.34
N ILE A 93 6.65 11.93 -23.10
CA ILE A 93 5.91 11.07 -24.02
C ILE A 93 4.43 11.41 -23.82
N LYS A 94 3.81 11.90 -24.87
CA LYS A 94 2.36 12.03 -24.94
C LYS A 94 1.79 10.62 -25.07
N LEU A 95 1.37 10.04 -23.95
CA LEU A 95 0.75 8.73 -23.91
C LEU A 95 -0.45 8.68 -24.88
N SER A 96 -0.52 7.62 -25.66
CA SER A 96 -1.73 7.28 -26.39
C SER A 96 -2.86 6.90 -25.38
N ALA A 97 -4.11 6.96 -25.81
CA ALA A 97 -5.23 6.54 -24.97
C ALA A 97 -5.11 5.07 -24.55
N ASP A 98 -4.52 4.23 -25.41
CA ASP A 98 -4.31 2.80 -25.14
C ASP A 98 -3.25 2.55 -24.07
N GLU A 99 -2.23 3.40 -23.96
CA GLU A 99 -1.19 3.31 -22.91
C GLU A 99 -1.69 3.78 -21.55
N ALA A 100 -2.71 4.64 -21.52
CA ALA A 100 -3.33 5.15 -20.31
C ALA A 100 -4.53 4.30 -19.85
N THR A 101 -4.65 3.06 -20.32
CA THR A 101 -5.68 2.09 -19.90
C THR A 101 -5.04 0.78 -19.44
N PRO A 102 -5.70 0.04 -18.54
CA PRO A 102 -5.22 -1.25 -18.08
C PRO A 102 -4.99 -2.26 -19.22
N LYS A 103 -3.82 -2.90 -19.19
CA LYS A 103 -3.43 -4.01 -20.08
C LYS A 103 -3.24 -5.29 -19.27
N ARG A 104 -3.67 -6.43 -19.81
CA ARG A 104 -3.48 -7.72 -19.17
C ARG A 104 -2.10 -8.29 -19.45
N ILE A 105 -1.44 -8.81 -18.41
CA ILE A 105 -0.24 -9.63 -18.54
C ILE A 105 -0.67 -11.05 -18.87
N ASN A 106 -0.28 -11.57 -20.05
CA ASN A 106 -0.68 -12.91 -20.51
C ASN A 106 0.27 -14.01 -20.02
N ALA A 107 1.47 -13.65 -19.60
CA ALA A 107 2.51 -14.59 -19.18
C ALA A 107 2.26 -15.22 -17.80
N ILE A 108 1.32 -14.69 -17.02
CA ILE A 108 1.02 -15.20 -15.68
C ILE A 108 -0.49 -15.23 -15.42
N ASN A 109 -0.93 -16.24 -14.71
CA ASN A 109 -2.32 -16.41 -14.26
C ASN A 109 -2.37 -17.11 -12.90
N ASN A 110 -3.57 -17.33 -12.39
CA ASN A 110 -3.82 -17.95 -11.09
C ASN A 110 -3.21 -17.13 -9.93
N VAL A 111 -3.12 -15.81 -10.11
CA VAL A 111 -2.61 -14.86 -9.11
C VAL A 111 -3.72 -14.50 -8.11
N LYS A 112 -3.37 -14.29 -6.85
CA LYS A 112 -4.28 -13.76 -5.81
C LYS A 112 -3.88 -12.39 -5.29
N GLU A 113 -2.59 -12.03 -5.39
CA GLU A 113 -2.05 -10.77 -4.86
C GLU A 113 -0.88 -10.30 -5.73
N VAL A 114 -0.73 -8.99 -5.87
CA VAL A 114 0.42 -8.32 -6.49
C VAL A 114 0.92 -7.20 -5.59
N ASP A 115 2.24 -7.01 -5.56
CA ASP A 115 2.86 -5.82 -4.98
C ASP A 115 4.05 -5.37 -5.83
N SER A 116 4.42 -4.10 -5.74
CA SER A 116 5.42 -3.48 -6.61
C SER A 116 6.34 -2.54 -5.84
N SER A 117 7.58 -2.42 -6.28
CA SER A 117 8.53 -1.38 -5.85
C SER A 117 8.57 -0.17 -6.79
N GLY A 118 7.75 -0.17 -7.83
CA GLY A 118 7.76 0.81 -8.93
C GLY A 118 8.53 0.34 -10.17
N THR A 119 9.63 -0.39 -10.04
CA THR A 119 10.38 -0.99 -11.16
C THR A 119 10.10 -2.48 -11.31
N TYR A 120 10.10 -3.20 -10.19
CA TYR A 120 9.80 -4.64 -10.12
C TYR A 120 8.47 -4.88 -9.45
N ALA A 121 7.83 -5.96 -9.81
CA ALA A 121 6.62 -6.45 -9.18
C ALA A 121 6.77 -7.91 -8.78
N LEU A 122 6.03 -8.28 -7.73
CA LEU A 122 5.80 -9.65 -7.31
C LEU A 122 4.35 -10.02 -7.55
N ALA A 123 4.13 -11.25 -7.97
CA ALA A 123 2.81 -11.87 -8.05
C ALA A 123 2.79 -13.12 -7.19
N LEU A 124 1.86 -13.19 -6.27
CA LEU A 124 1.60 -14.36 -5.45
C LEU A 124 0.47 -15.16 -6.07
N LYS A 125 0.76 -16.39 -6.46
CA LYS A 125 -0.24 -17.30 -7.02
C LYS A 125 -1.07 -18.00 -5.93
N LYS A 126 -2.24 -18.49 -6.30
CA LYS A 126 -3.15 -19.22 -5.39
C LYS A 126 -2.55 -20.53 -4.87
N ASP A 127 -1.51 -21.07 -5.54
CA ASP A 127 -0.74 -22.23 -5.11
C ASP A 127 0.39 -21.91 -4.13
N GLY A 128 0.51 -20.66 -3.66
CA GLY A 128 1.53 -20.21 -2.72
C GLY A 128 2.90 -19.95 -3.33
N THR A 129 3.06 -20.03 -4.67
CA THR A 129 4.32 -19.70 -5.34
C THR A 129 4.41 -18.21 -5.63
N VAL A 130 5.62 -17.66 -5.54
CA VAL A 130 5.92 -16.24 -5.78
C VAL A 130 6.67 -16.08 -7.09
N TRP A 131 6.25 -15.12 -7.89
CA TRP A 131 6.82 -14.80 -9.19
C TRP A 131 7.22 -13.34 -9.26
N LYS A 132 8.33 -13.04 -9.91
CA LYS A 132 8.87 -11.69 -10.11
C LYS A 132 8.88 -11.33 -11.59
N PHE A 133 8.62 -10.06 -11.90
CA PHE A 133 8.78 -9.49 -13.22
C PHE A 133 9.21 -8.01 -13.14
N ASP A 134 9.84 -7.52 -14.21
CA ASP A 134 10.16 -6.10 -14.38
C ASP A 134 8.99 -5.41 -15.06
N ASN A 135 8.55 -4.28 -14.55
CA ASN A 135 7.42 -3.53 -15.09
C ASN A 135 7.66 -2.99 -16.51
N ARG A 136 8.92 -2.98 -16.97
CA ARG A 136 9.29 -2.64 -18.36
C ARG A 136 9.11 -3.82 -19.32
N THR A 137 9.12 -5.03 -18.81
CA THR A 137 8.98 -6.28 -19.58
C THR A 137 8.07 -7.26 -18.82
N PRO A 138 6.79 -6.89 -18.62
CA PRO A 138 5.91 -7.62 -17.70
C PRO A 138 5.60 -9.05 -18.14
N ASP A 139 5.79 -9.40 -19.39
CA ASP A 139 5.62 -10.76 -19.90
C ASP A 139 6.83 -11.69 -19.61
N LEU A 140 7.95 -11.15 -19.09
CA LEU A 140 9.11 -11.93 -18.66
C LEU A 140 9.00 -12.23 -17.16
N VAL A 141 8.23 -13.23 -16.80
CA VAL A 141 8.01 -13.64 -15.41
C VAL A 141 8.98 -14.73 -14.99
N GLN A 142 9.49 -14.64 -13.75
CA GLN A 142 10.43 -15.60 -13.16
C GLN A 142 9.94 -16.03 -11.80
N LYS A 143 9.99 -17.33 -11.52
CA LYS A 143 9.69 -17.83 -10.17
C LYS A 143 10.78 -17.38 -9.20
N VAL A 144 10.38 -17.02 -7.99
CA VAL A 144 11.32 -16.82 -6.87
C VAL A 144 11.53 -18.17 -6.20
N ASP A 145 12.75 -18.70 -6.28
CA ASP A 145 13.08 -20.00 -5.71
C ASP A 145 13.24 -19.91 -4.19
N GLY A 146 13.13 -21.05 -3.50
CA GLY A 146 13.27 -21.14 -2.05
C GLY A 146 12.02 -20.79 -1.24
N LEU A 147 10.94 -20.33 -1.90
CA LEU A 147 9.67 -20.01 -1.26
C LEU A 147 8.59 -21.02 -1.58
N CYS A 148 7.82 -21.40 -0.56
CA CYS A 148 6.65 -22.27 -0.71
C CYS A 148 5.55 -21.87 0.28
N ASP A 149 4.32 -22.24 -0.03
CA ASP A 149 3.16 -22.02 0.85
C ASP A 149 2.98 -20.55 1.30
N ILE A 150 3.32 -19.59 0.44
CA ILE A 150 3.25 -18.17 0.76
C ILE A 150 1.79 -17.71 0.76
N GLU A 151 1.44 -16.91 1.77
CA GLU A 151 0.10 -16.34 1.94
C GLU A 151 0.04 -14.83 1.69
N GLN A 152 1.15 -14.10 1.92
CA GLN A 152 1.27 -12.67 1.69
C GLN A 152 2.64 -12.31 1.13
N ILE A 153 2.70 -11.29 0.27
CA ILE A 153 3.93 -10.69 -0.26
C ILE A 153 3.92 -9.18 -0.04
N GLN A 154 5.11 -8.60 0.16
CA GLN A 154 5.26 -7.15 0.24
C GLN A 154 6.60 -6.73 -0.38
N MET A 155 6.61 -5.56 -1.05
CA MET A 155 7.82 -4.97 -1.63
C MET A 155 8.06 -3.56 -1.09
N GLY A 156 9.30 -3.29 -0.73
CA GLY A 156 9.79 -1.96 -0.40
C GLY A 156 10.64 -1.35 -1.52
N LYS A 157 10.71 -0.03 -1.53
CA LYS A 157 11.49 0.74 -2.50
C LYS A 157 12.84 1.12 -1.90
N VAL A 158 13.90 1.07 -2.70
CA VAL A 158 15.23 1.55 -2.30
C VAL A 158 15.45 2.95 -2.90
N TYR A 159 15.56 3.98 -2.07
CA TYR A 159 15.72 5.36 -2.53
C TYR A 159 17.01 5.63 -3.29
N SER A 160 18.11 5.01 -2.87
CA SER A 160 19.43 5.25 -3.45
C SER A 160 19.59 4.61 -4.84
N ASP A 161 18.73 3.67 -5.21
CA ASP A 161 18.79 2.98 -6.49
C ASP A 161 17.40 2.46 -6.88
N SER A 162 16.79 3.12 -7.87
CA SER A 162 15.46 2.75 -8.36
C SER A 162 15.41 1.35 -9.04
N ASN A 163 16.57 0.76 -9.33
CA ASN A 163 16.66 -0.59 -9.87
C ASN A 163 16.81 -1.66 -8.79
N LYS A 164 16.76 -1.28 -7.51
CA LYS A 164 16.83 -2.20 -6.37
C LYS A 164 15.55 -2.16 -5.57
N TYR A 165 15.24 -3.29 -4.96
CA TYR A 165 14.09 -3.48 -4.09
C TYR A 165 14.50 -4.38 -2.92
N PHE A 166 13.73 -4.37 -1.88
CA PHE A 166 13.69 -5.46 -0.92
C PHE A 166 12.27 -6.01 -0.86
N ALA A 167 12.15 -7.24 -0.50
CA ALA A 167 10.87 -7.92 -0.46
C ALA A 167 10.76 -8.83 0.76
N MET A 168 9.53 -9.04 1.18
CA MET A 168 9.20 -9.96 2.25
C MET A 168 8.00 -10.82 1.85
N ALA A 169 7.99 -12.03 2.38
CA ALA A 169 6.87 -12.95 2.26
C ALA A 169 6.52 -13.53 3.62
N LEU A 170 5.24 -13.85 3.81
CA LEU A 170 4.72 -14.57 4.96
C LEU A 170 4.18 -15.91 4.48
N ASP A 171 4.66 -16.99 5.08
CA ASP A 171 4.13 -18.32 4.79
C ASP A 171 2.94 -18.69 5.69
N LYS A 172 2.26 -19.80 5.37
CA LYS A 172 1.09 -20.31 6.11
C LYS A 172 1.36 -20.67 7.57
N ASP A 173 2.64 -20.94 7.90
CA ASP A 173 3.06 -21.34 9.25
C ASP A 173 3.44 -20.13 10.12
N GLY A 174 3.36 -18.93 9.55
CA GLY A 174 3.65 -17.66 10.21
C GLY A 174 5.13 -17.33 10.29
N ASN A 175 5.96 -17.90 9.41
CA ASN A 175 7.34 -17.51 9.24
C ASN A 175 7.45 -16.39 8.20
N VAL A 176 8.41 -15.49 8.42
CA VAL A 176 8.66 -14.34 7.55
C VAL A 176 9.96 -14.56 6.79
N TRP A 177 9.89 -14.41 5.49
CA TRP A 177 11.01 -14.53 4.55
C TRP A 177 11.38 -13.16 4.02
N GLY A 178 12.67 -12.88 3.87
CA GLY A 178 13.17 -11.61 3.34
C GLY A 178 14.26 -11.80 2.30
N TRP A 179 14.31 -10.92 1.27
CA TRP A 179 15.35 -10.95 0.24
C TRP A 179 15.53 -9.59 -0.44
N GLY A 180 16.60 -9.48 -1.25
CA GLY A 180 16.93 -8.29 -2.01
C GLY A 180 17.88 -7.36 -1.27
N ASN A 181 17.60 -6.07 -1.22
CA ASN A 181 18.48 -5.05 -0.62
C ASN A 181 18.24 -4.93 0.89
N ASN A 182 19.29 -4.99 1.70
CA ASN A 182 19.21 -4.83 3.17
C ASN A 182 20.06 -3.67 3.73
N LYS A 183 20.44 -2.69 2.92
CA LYS A 183 21.27 -1.55 3.38
C LYS A 183 20.62 -0.71 4.48
N ASP A 184 19.29 -0.67 4.53
CA ASP A 184 18.52 0.01 5.58
C ASP A 184 18.01 -0.97 6.65
N TYR A 185 18.55 -2.21 6.67
CA TYR A 185 18.18 -3.27 7.61
C TYR A 185 16.69 -3.66 7.57
N CYS A 186 16.05 -3.46 6.43
CA CYS A 186 14.62 -3.70 6.25
C CYS A 186 14.22 -5.18 6.33
N LEU A 187 15.19 -6.09 6.16
CA LEU A 187 14.98 -7.54 6.27
C LEU A 187 15.03 -8.05 7.72
N GLY A 188 15.44 -7.20 8.67
CA GLY A 188 15.48 -7.56 10.09
C GLY A 188 16.68 -8.46 10.45
N THR A 189 17.77 -8.39 9.68
CA THR A 189 19.03 -9.10 9.87
C THR A 189 20.22 -8.16 9.82
N THR A 190 21.39 -8.60 10.27
CA THR A 190 22.62 -7.79 10.21
C THR A 190 23.37 -7.95 8.89
N GLU A 191 22.96 -8.85 8.03
CA GLU A 191 23.59 -9.03 6.74
C GLU A 191 23.36 -7.80 5.86
N ASP A 192 24.47 -7.14 5.49
CA ASP A 192 24.45 -5.99 4.57
C ASP A 192 24.69 -6.49 3.13
N GLY A 193 23.65 -6.48 2.34
CA GLY A 193 23.69 -6.93 0.95
C GLY A 193 22.68 -6.20 0.07
N THR A 194 22.87 -6.31 -1.25
CA THR A 194 21.99 -5.63 -2.22
C THR A 194 21.20 -6.59 -3.11
N ASP A 195 21.46 -7.89 -2.99
CA ASP A 195 20.80 -8.93 -3.83
C ASP A 195 20.75 -10.27 -3.06
N LEU A 196 20.32 -10.18 -1.80
CA LEU A 196 20.19 -11.34 -0.91
C LEU A 196 19.11 -12.28 -1.45
N GLN A 197 19.32 -13.59 -1.28
CA GLN A 197 18.31 -14.61 -1.62
C GLN A 197 17.27 -14.70 -0.50
N PRO A 198 16.09 -15.31 -0.75
CA PRO A 198 15.10 -15.51 0.29
C PRO A 198 15.65 -16.28 1.48
N GLU A 199 15.57 -15.68 2.67
CA GLU A 199 15.99 -16.24 3.95
C GLU A 199 14.92 -16.01 5.01
N GLU A 200 14.68 -17.03 5.87
CA GLU A 200 13.72 -16.94 6.96
C GLU A 200 14.28 -16.04 8.08
N ASN A 201 13.45 -15.16 8.62
CA ASN A 201 13.79 -14.32 9.75
C ASN A 201 13.61 -15.07 11.08
N ASP A 202 14.71 -15.34 11.77
CA ASP A 202 14.73 -16.12 13.02
C ASP A 202 14.05 -15.44 14.21
N TYR A 203 13.88 -14.12 14.18
CA TYR A 203 13.32 -13.33 15.29
C TYR A 203 11.80 -13.30 15.31
N LEU A 204 11.16 -13.60 14.16
CA LEU A 204 9.72 -13.49 13.97
C LEU A 204 9.07 -14.86 13.92
N LYS A 205 8.07 -15.08 14.76
CA LYS A 205 7.31 -16.34 14.80
C LYS A 205 5.82 -16.05 15.02
N ASN A 206 4.99 -16.93 14.47
CA ASN A 206 3.53 -16.82 14.55
C ASN A 206 3.01 -15.48 13.98
N ILE A 207 3.63 -14.98 12.93
CA ILE A 207 3.21 -13.76 12.26
C ILE A 207 1.94 -14.03 11.46
N THR A 208 1.02 -13.07 11.47
CA THR A 208 -0.26 -13.14 10.75
C THR A 208 -0.39 -12.07 9.68
N LYS A 209 0.48 -11.05 9.73
CA LYS A 209 0.54 -9.98 8.73
C LYS A 209 1.92 -9.34 8.70
N ILE A 210 2.38 -9.00 7.51
CA ILE A 210 3.54 -8.15 7.27
C ILE A 210 3.14 -6.87 6.56
N SER A 211 3.88 -5.80 6.78
CA SER A 211 3.73 -4.56 6.02
C SER A 211 5.10 -3.90 5.84
N VAL A 212 5.38 -3.50 4.61
CA VAL A 212 6.68 -2.97 4.21
C VAL A 212 6.51 -1.54 3.70
N GLY A 213 7.22 -0.62 4.32
CA GLY A 213 7.32 0.76 3.88
C GLY A 213 8.46 0.96 2.87
N GLU A 214 8.95 2.19 2.76
CA GLU A 214 10.06 2.47 1.85
C GLU A 214 11.39 1.94 2.37
N VAL A 215 11.66 2.09 3.68
CA VAL A 215 12.93 1.66 4.31
C VAL A 215 12.72 1.13 5.74
N HIS A 216 11.54 0.63 6.06
CA HIS A 216 11.25 -0.02 7.34
C HIS A 216 10.15 -1.06 7.16
N SER A 217 10.04 -1.95 8.12
CA SER A 217 9.13 -3.08 8.08
C SER A 217 8.38 -3.26 9.38
N LEU A 218 7.16 -3.76 9.29
CA LEU A 218 6.29 -4.12 10.40
C LEU A 218 5.83 -5.56 10.26
N ALA A 219 5.60 -6.20 11.40
CA ALA A 219 4.89 -7.47 11.48
C ALA A 219 3.86 -7.45 12.62
N LEU A 220 2.78 -8.20 12.44
CA LEU A 220 1.75 -8.43 13.42
C LEU A 220 1.74 -9.90 13.77
N ASP A 221 1.88 -10.22 15.06
CA ASP A 221 1.78 -11.61 15.49
C ASP A 221 0.33 -12.00 15.85
N LYS A 222 0.09 -13.30 16.04
CA LYS A 222 -1.24 -13.86 16.36
C LYS A 222 -1.84 -13.31 17.65
N ASP A 223 -1.02 -12.79 18.55
CA ASP A 223 -1.44 -12.24 19.84
C ASP A 223 -1.78 -10.73 19.75
N GLY A 224 -1.70 -10.14 18.53
CA GLY A 224 -1.98 -8.74 18.27
C GLY A 224 -0.85 -7.81 18.67
N ASN A 225 0.39 -8.30 18.77
CA ASN A 225 1.56 -7.47 19.02
C ASN A 225 2.18 -6.99 17.70
N VAL A 226 2.62 -5.75 17.69
CA VAL A 226 3.27 -5.11 16.55
C VAL A 226 4.79 -5.13 16.74
N TRP A 227 5.50 -5.59 15.73
CA TRP A 227 6.95 -5.61 15.64
C TRP A 227 7.41 -4.63 14.59
N THR A 228 8.50 -3.89 14.86
CA THR A 228 9.05 -2.88 13.95
C THR A 228 10.56 -2.99 13.83
N TRP A 229 11.12 -2.76 12.63
CA TRP A 229 12.57 -2.74 12.37
C TRP A 229 12.88 -2.01 11.06
N GLY A 230 14.19 -1.77 10.81
CA GLY A 230 14.68 -1.04 9.65
C GLY A 230 15.14 0.36 10.02
N ASN A 231 15.16 1.27 9.06
CA ASN A 231 15.55 2.65 9.27
C ASN A 231 14.57 3.39 10.18
N ASN A 232 15.09 4.08 11.21
CA ASN A 232 14.26 4.81 12.21
C ASN A 232 14.31 6.34 12.07
N ASP A 233 14.78 6.85 10.96
CA ASP A 233 14.66 8.29 10.67
C ASP A 233 13.20 8.70 10.73
N TYR A 234 12.91 9.89 11.21
CA TYR A 234 11.55 10.40 11.44
C TYR A 234 10.72 9.59 12.44
N SER A 235 11.36 8.72 13.25
CA SER A 235 10.68 7.87 14.26
C SER A 235 9.67 6.87 13.68
N ARG A 236 9.89 6.40 12.45
CA ARG A 236 8.98 5.48 11.75
C ARG A 236 8.83 4.10 12.39
N LEU A 237 9.74 3.73 13.31
CA LEU A 237 9.63 2.50 14.10
C LEU A 237 8.74 2.65 15.35
N GLY A 238 8.36 3.89 15.74
CA GLY A 238 7.51 4.13 16.90
C GLY A 238 8.14 3.78 18.24
N ARG A 239 9.47 3.74 18.30
CA ARG A 239 10.25 3.37 19.50
C ARG A 239 11.60 4.05 19.52
N LYS A 240 12.19 4.16 20.71
CA LYS A 240 13.55 4.70 20.92
C LYS A 240 14.58 3.61 21.21
N THR A 241 14.17 2.36 21.30
CA THR A 241 15.04 1.22 21.59
C THR A 241 15.88 0.84 20.39
N VAL A 242 17.14 0.53 20.62
CA VAL A 242 18.10 0.04 19.62
C VAL A 242 18.45 -1.42 19.89
N PRO A 243 18.95 -2.18 18.93
CA PRO A 243 19.27 -1.78 17.57
C PRO A 243 18.05 -1.73 16.64
N ASP A 244 18.09 -0.82 15.67
CA ASP A 244 16.96 -0.61 14.76
C ASP A 244 16.76 -1.76 13.76
N TRP A 245 17.84 -2.45 13.37
CA TRP A 245 17.79 -3.62 12.48
C TRP A 245 17.00 -4.79 13.04
N LYS A 246 16.93 -4.91 14.38
CA LYS A 246 16.30 -6.08 15.02
C LYS A 246 14.80 -5.89 15.16
N PRO A 247 13.99 -6.84 14.66
CA PRO A 247 12.56 -6.85 14.95
C PRO A 247 12.31 -6.73 16.45
N THR A 248 11.62 -5.66 16.84
CA THR A 248 11.36 -5.36 18.25
C THR A 248 9.91 -5.00 18.45
N LYS A 249 9.30 -5.59 19.48
CA LYS A 249 7.90 -5.42 19.82
C LYS A 249 7.61 -4.03 20.38
N LEU A 250 6.52 -3.41 19.93
CA LEU A 250 5.95 -2.21 20.56
C LEU A 250 5.07 -2.60 21.76
N ASN A 251 5.36 -2.01 22.93
CA ASN A 251 4.71 -2.39 24.18
C ASN A 251 3.39 -1.66 24.41
N ASP A 252 3.16 -0.52 23.75
CA ASP A 252 2.02 0.38 24.02
C ASP A 252 0.78 0.07 23.18
N LEU A 253 0.87 -0.90 22.27
CA LEU A 253 -0.22 -1.31 21.40
C LEU A 253 -0.81 -2.65 21.87
N LYS A 254 -2.15 -2.76 21.84
CA LYS A 254 -2.88 -3.98 22.21
C LYS A 254 -4.03 -4.25 21.26
N ASN A 255 -4.34 -5.53 21.08
CA ASN A 255 -5.48 -5.99 20.28
C ASN A 255 -5.43 -5.44 18.84
N ILE A 256 -4.24 -5.33 18.27
CA ILE A 256 -4.06 -4.88 16.89
C ILE A 256 -4.49 -6.00 15.94
N THR A 257 -5.19 -5.62 14.88
CA THR A 257 -5.70 -6.52 13.84
C THR A 257 -5.20 -6.15 12.45
N ASP A 258 -4.64 -4.93 12.31
CA ASP A 258 -4.08 -4.47 11.05
C ASP A 258 -2.91 -3.52 11.26
N ILE A 259 -1.93 -3.56 10.34
CA ILE A 259 -0.73 -2.72 10.34
C ILE A 259 -0.42 -2.25 8.94
N VAL A 260 0.09 -1.03 8.81
CA VAL A 260 0.54 -0.47 7.53
C VAL A 260 1.78 0.40 7.73
N ALA A 261 2.78 0.17 6.88
CA ALA A 261 4.00 0.98 6.75
C ALA A 261 3.92 1.85 5.50
N GLY A 262 3.99 3.17 5.65
CA GLY A 262 4.12 4.13 4.57
C GLY A 262 5.58 4.48 4.27
N GLY A 263 5.83 5.64 3.65
CA GLY A 263 7.19 6.09 3.38
C GLY A 263 7.99 6.39 4.65
N LYS A 264 7.45 7.27 5.49
CA LYS A 264 8.11 7.75 6.71
C LYS A 264 7.24 7.65 7.96
N HIS A 265 6.10 6.99 7.86
CA HIS A 265 5.12 6.85 8.93
C HIS A 265 4.52 5.45 8.93
N SER A 266 3.85 5.12 10.00
CA SER A 266 3.25 3.81 10.21
C SER A 266 1.92 3.92 10.94
N PHE A 267 1.07 2.92 10.75
CA PHE A 267 -0.21 2.82 11.44
C PHE A 267 -0.46 1.41 11.98
N ALA A 268 -1.29 1.36 13.02
CA ALA A 268 -1.88 0.13 13.54
C ALA A 268 -3.37 0.35 13.81
N LEU A 269 -4.19 -0.61 13.44
CA LEU A 269 -5.63 -0.61 13.64
C LEU A 269 -5.99 -1.69 14.66
N SER A 270 -6.73 -1.32 15.70
CA SER A 270 -7.19 -2.27 16.71
C SER A 270 -8.51 -2.96 16.29
N ASN A 271 -8.86 -4.06 16.95
CA ASN A 271 -10.11 -4.77 16.77
C ASN A 271 -11.36 -3.94 17.11
N SER A 272 -11.18 -2.87 17.90
CA SER A 272 -12.25 -1.90 18.20
C SER A 272 -12.42 -0.82 17.13
N GLY A 273 -11.55 -0.81 16.10
CA GLY A 273 -11.51 0.20 15.03
C GLY A 273 -10.75 1.48 15.44
N GLN A 274 -9.96 1.44 16.51
CA GLN A 274 -9.10 2.55 16.91
C GLN A 274 -7.84 2.56 16.06
N LEU A 275 -7.51 3.74 15.51
CA LEU A 275 -6.31 3.95 14.70
C LEU A 275 -5.20 4.56 15.56
N TYR A 276 -4.01 4.00 15.47
CA TYR A 276 -2.77 4.52 16.02
C TYR A 276 -1.80 4.85 14.90
N GLY A 277 -1.10 5.98 14.98
CA GLY A 277 -0.12 6.41 14.01
C GLY A 277 1.15 6.90 14.66
N TRP A 278 2.29 6.73 13.97
CA TRP A 278 3.61 7.23 14.40
C TRP A 278 4.51 7.49 13.20
N GLY A 279 5.63 8.17 13.46
CA GLY A 279 6.55 8.61 12.43
C GLY A 279 6.30 10.05 11.98
N ASP A 280 6.70 10.38 10.76
CA ASP A 280 6.60 11.70 10.16
C ASP A 280 5.16 12.16 9.96
N SER A 281 4.90 13.42 10.22
CA SER A 281 3.63 14.11 9.91
C SER A 281 3.86 15.54 9.42
N THR A 282 5.02 15.82 8.87
CA THR A 282 5.36 17.16 8.34
C THR A 282 4.39 17.56 7.22
N ASP A 283 3.95 16.59 6.46
CA ASP A 283 2.96 16.74 5.39
C ASP A 283 1.51 16.42 5.83
N GLY A 284 1.28 16.20 7.11
CA GLY A 284 -0.05 15.89 7.65
C GLY A 284 -0.47 14.42 7.49
N GLN A 285 0.45 13.54 7.06
CA GLN A 285 0.15 12.14 6.71
C GLN A 285 -0.33 11.26 7.88
N LEU A 286 -0.13 11.67 9.15
CA LEU A 286 -0.74 11.00 10.29
C LEU A 286 -2.21 11.37 10.52
N GLY A 287 -2.72 12.39 9.81
CA GLY A 287 -4.13 12.78 9.92
C GLY A 287 -4.54 13.32 11.28
N SER A 288 -3.60 13.87 12.05
CA SER A 288 -3.83 14.49 13.36
C SER A 288 -3.14 15.84 13.46
N SER A 289 -3.86 16.86 13.90
CA SER A 289 -3.30 18.19 14.18
C SER A 289 -2.45 18.22 15.46
N ASN A 290 -2.60 17.23 16.34
CA ASN A 290 -1.98 17.16 17.66
C ASN A 290 -0.58 16.52 17.65
N VAL A 291 0.00 16.29 16.46
CA VAL A 291 1.34 15.70 16.35
C VAL A 291 2.38 16.68 16.90
N PRO A 292 3.29 16.23 17.80
CA PRO A 292 4.34 17.06 18.36
C PRO A 292 5.24 17.68 17.28
N VAL A 293 5.69 18.90 17.53
CA VAL A 293 6.63 19.65 16.69
C VAL A 293 8.01 19.65 17.36
N TYR A 294 9.01 19.12 16.68
CA TYR A 294 10.39 19.11 17.17
C TYR A 294 11.21 20.15 16.42
N SER A 295 11.68 21.18 17.14
CA SER A 295 12.58 22.19 16.59
C SER A 295 14.02 21.69 16.67
N THR A 296 14.72 21.66 15.55
CA THR A 296 16.17 21.44 15.52
C THR A 296 16.90 22.78 15.49
N ARG A 297 17.95 22.91 16.32
CA ARG A 297 18.90 24.04 16.22
C ARG A 297 20.17 23.55 15.56
N ASP A 298 20.64 24.28 14.57
CA ASP A 298 21.96 24.01 14.03
C ASP A 298 23.07 24.54 14.99
N LYS A 299 24.33 24.28 14.62
CA LYS A 299 25.51 24.72 15.40
C LYS A 299 25.63 26.26 15.48
N SER A 300 24.94 27.02 14.64
CA SER A 300 24.88 28.47 14.66
C SER A 300 23.78 29.04 15.57
N GLY A 301 22.93 28.14 16.12
CA GLY A 301 21.77 28.54 16.94
C GLY A 301 20.51 28.86 16.13
N MET A 302 20.55 28.74 14.81
CA MET A 302 19.38 28.96 13.97
C MET A 302 18.35 27.83 14.20
N VAL A 303 17.11 28.22 14.52
CA VAL A 303 16.00 27.29 14.73
C VAL A 303 15.35 26.99 13.37
N TYR A 304 15.46 25.77 12.90
CA TYR A 304 14.67 25.30 11.76
C TYR A 304 13.27 24.96 12.26
N GLN A 305 12.27 25.38 11.51
CA GLN A 305 10.87 25.02 11.81
C GLN A 305 10.73 23.50 11.91
N GLY A 306 10.22 23.08 13.06
CA GLY A 306 10.34 21.70 13.49
C GLY A 306 9.60 20.70 12.63
N GLU A 307 10.21 19.55 12.48
CA GLU A 307 9.57 18.37 11.95
C GLU A 307 8.40 17.97 12.85
N LYS A 308 7.24 17.78 12.26
CA LYS A 308 6.11 17.17 12.96
C LYS A 308 6.26 15.65 12.90
N ARG A 309 6.42 15.01 14.05
CA ARG A 309 6.52 13.55 14.12
C ARG A 309 6.00 13.01 15.44
N ALA A 310 5.48 11.80 15.42
CA ALA A 310 5.14 11.03 16.62
C ALA A 310 6.24 9.99 16.88
N GLU A 311 6.97 10.13 17.97
CA GLU A 311 8.10 9.22 18.31
C GLU A 311 7.63 7.85 18.82
N THR A 312 6.39 7.77 19.26
CA THR A 312 5.70 6.55 19.69
C THR A 312 4.28 6.53 19.14
N PRO A 313 3.62 5.36 19.08
CA PRO A 313 2.23 5.28 18.63
C PRO A 313 1.32 6.23 19.37
N MET A 314 0.61 7.08 18.65
CA MET A 314 -0.39 8.00 19.19
C MET A 314 -1.78 7.66 18.63
N TYR A 315 -2.81 7.83 19.45
CA TYR A 315 -4.19 7.66 19.02
C TYR A 315 -4.59 8.74 18.00
N ILE A 316 -5.15 8.31 16.87
CA ILE A 316 -5.69 9.19 15.83
C ILE A 316 -7.22 9.16 15.94
N SER A 317 -7.79 10.31 16.31
CA SER A 317 -9.25 10.43 16.43
C SER A 317 -9.90 10.49 15.05
N LEU A 318 -10.65 9.47 14.71
CA LEU A 318 -11.47 9.42 13.48
C LEU A 318 -12.95 9.24 13.85
N VAL A 319 -13.83 9.74 13.00
CA VAL A 319 -15.27 9.54 13.14
C VAL A 319 -15.64 8.18 12.55
N GLY A 320 -16.24 7.32 13.36
CA GLY A 320 -16.67 5.97 12.97
C GLY A 320 -15.64 4.88 13.28
N LYS A 321 -15.98 3.63 12.95
CA LYS A 321 -15.06 2.51 13.03
C LYS A 321 -14.34 2.34 11.69
N ASN A 322 -13.05 2.11 11.76
CA ASN A 322 -12.20 1.94 10.58
C ASN A 322 -12.12 0.45 10.22
N ALA A 323 -12.08 0.17 8.92
CA ALA A 323 -12.10 -1.18 8.36
C ALA A 323 -10.77 -1.59 7.77
N CYS A 324 -10.12 -0.70 7.03
CA CYS A 324 -8.76 -0.89 6.55
C CYS A 324 -8.06 0.46 6.37
N ILE A 325 -6.73 0.41 6.31
CA ILE A 325 -5.89 1.59 6.10
C ILE A 325 -4.82 1.26 5.06
N ASP A 326 -4.43 2.26 4.29
CA ASP A 326 -3.22 2.22 3.49
C ASP A 326 -2.42 3.53 3.63
N ALA A 327 -1.12 3.44 3.42
CA ALA A 327 -0.19 4.53 3.60
C ALA A 327 0.83 4.58 2.46
N GLY A 328 0.78 5.66 1.69
CA GLY A 328 1.78 5.99 0.68
C GLY A 328 3.00 6.70 1.28
N THR A 329 3.75 7.41 0.44
CA THR A 329 4.93 8.17 0.90
C THR A 329 4.54 9.35 1.78
N ARG A 330 3.54 10.12 1.38
CA ARG A 330 3.09 11.39 2.01
C ARG A 330 1.57 11.51 2.14
N LEU A 331 0.85 10.47 1.77
CA LEU A 331 -0.61 10.37 1.83
C LEU A 331 -1.00 9.18 2.71
N SER A 332 -2.18 9.26 3.28
CA SER A 332 -2.79 8.13 3.97
C SER A 332 -4.28 8.07 3.64
N ALA A 333 -4.80 6.85 3.53
CA ALA A 333 -6.20 6.60 3.22
C ALA A 333 -6.78 5.56 4.18
N VAL A 334 -8.01 5.78 4.61
CA VAL A 334 -8.76 4.88 5.52
C VAL A 334 -10.10 4.56 4.87
N VAL A 335 -10.49 3.29 4.89
CA VAL A 335 -11.87 2.87 4.62
C VAL A 335 -12.58 2.67 5.94
N THR A 336 -13.72 3.31 6.09
CA THR A 336 -14.58 3.14 7.28
C THR A 336 -15.53 1.93 7.10
N ASN A 337 -16.06 1.38 8.18
CA ASN A 337 -16.92 0.20 8.12
C ASN A 337 -18.18 0.41 7.26
N ASP A 338 -18.68 1.65 7.16
CA ASP A 338 -19.80 2.02 6.29
C ASP A 338 -19.38 2.23 4.81
N GLY A 339 -18.11 1.94 4.50
CA GLY A 339 -17.56 2.04 3.14
C GLY A 339 -17.11 3.43 2.74
N GLY A 340 -17.14 4.42 3.61
CA GLY A 340 -16.58 5.74 3.33
C GLY A 340 -15.06 5.69 3.19
N VAL A 341 -14.51 6.57 2.37
CA VAL A 341 -13.05 6.72 2.22
C VAL A 341 -12.64 8.08 2.79
N LEU A 342 -11.64 8.06 3.66
CA LEU A 342 -11.02 9.23 4.26
C LEU A 342 -9.57 9.33 3.81
N THR A 343 -9.09 10.54 3.54
CA THR A 343 -7.69 10.80 3.14
C THR A 343 -7.10 11.96 3.91
N CYS A 344 -5.78 11.96 4.10
CA CYS A 344 -5.00 13.07 4.64
C CYS A 344 -3.60 13.10 4.04
N GLY A 345 -2.84 14.16 4.30
CA GLY A 345 -1.46 14.29 3.88
C GLY A 345 -1.22 15.39 2.85
N PHE A 346 -0.17 15.25 2.05
CA PHE A 346 0.29 16.24 1.10
C PHE A 346 -0.57 16.27 -0.17
N ASN A 347 -1.12 17.42 -0.48
CA ASN A 347 -2.07 17.66 -1.57
C ASN A 347 -1.49 18.63 -2.63
N TYR A 348 -0.34 18.29 -3.20
CA TYR A 348 0.27 19.10 -4.26
C TYR A 348 -0.69 19.22 -5.45
N LYS A 349 -0.81 20.43 -6.02
CA LYS A 349 -1.79 20.77 -7.07
C LYS A 349 -3.28 20.57 -6.65
N ASN A 350 -3.54 20.33 -5.36
CA ASN A 350 -4.89 20.20 -4.79
C ASN A 350 -5.75 19.07 -5.39
N ASN A 351 -5.16 17.96 -5.82
CA ASN A 351 -5.89 16.88 -6.48
C ASN A 351 -5.68 15.47 -5.90
N LYS A 352 -4.80 15.31 -4.88
CA LYS A 352 -4.41 13.97 -4.39
C LYS A 352 -5.36 13.37 -3.36
N LEU A 353 -6.22 14.16 -2.75
CA LEU A 353 -7.07 13.74 -1.62
C LEU A 353 -8.50 13.33 -2.01
N GLY A 354 -8.85 13.37 -3.30
CA GLY A 354 -10.19 13.01 -3.76
C GLY A 354 -11.28 14.03 -3.34
N ARG A 355 -10.86 15.26 -3.02
CA ARG A 355 -11.72 16.39 -2.65
C ARG A 355 -10.98 17.71 -2.74
N PRO A 356 -11.67 18.86 -2.85
CA PRO A 356 -11.04 20.16 -2.62
C PRO A 356 -10.48 20.22 -1.19
N ALA A 357 -9.19 20.52 -1.07
CA ALA A 357 -8.50 20.57 0.21
C ALA A 357 -7.28 21.47 0.12
N SER A 358 -6.71 21.90 1.26
CA SER A 358 -5.48 22.65 1.32
C SER A 358 -4.27 21.82 0.87
N ARG A 359 -3.13 22.49 0.67
CA ARG A 359 -1.90 21.83 0.23
C ARG A 359 -1.40 20.77 1.24
N ILE A 360 -1.65 20.98 2.52
CA ILE A 360 -1.34 20.03 3.60
C ILE A 360 -2.60 19.85 4.43
N GLU A 361 -3.10 18.62 4.48
CA GLU A 361 -4.26 18.26 5.28
C GLU A 361 -3.82 17.39 6.46
N SER A 362 -3.75 18.02 7.63
CA SER A 362 -3.37 17.38 8.89
C SER A 362 -4.52 16.63 9.57
N SER A 363 -5.67 16.50 8.91
CA SER A 363 -6.82 15.74 9.41
C SER A 363 -7.43 14.93 8.29
N PHE A 364 -7.89 13.74 8.62
CA PHE A 364 -8.64 12.92 7.68
C PHE A 364 -9.95 13.60 7.27
N GLY A 365 -10.22 13.63 5.98
CA GLY A 365 -11.46 14.15 5.44
C GLY A 365 -12.06 13.23 4.38
N ASN A 366 -13.38 13.27 4.22
CA ASN A 366 -14.10 12.40 3.29
C ASN A 366 -13.67 12.67 1.84
N VAL A 367 -13.42 11.59 1.10
CA VAL A 367 -13.42 11.60 -0.36
C VAL A 367 -14.85 11.81 -0.84
N ILE A 368 -15.03 12.66 -1.84
CA ILE A 368 -16.36 13.01 -2.37
C ILE A 368 -16.42 12.84 -3.90
N ASN A 369 -17.58 12.57 -4.42
CA ASN A 369 -17.86 12.59 -5.85
C ASN A 369 -17.90 14.04 -6.40
N SER A 370 -17.91 14.21 -7.71
CA SER A 370 -17.98 15.52 -8.36
C SER A 370 -19.29 16.29 -8.03
N ASP A 371 -20.35 15.60 -7.67
CA ASP A 371 -21.63 16.17 -7.18
C ASP A 371 -21.62 16.53 -5.69
N ARG A 372 -20.46 16.39 -5.02
CA ARG A 372 -20.22 16.60 -3.58
C ARG A 372 -20.85 15.55 -2.65
N SER A 373 -21.44 14.48 -3.17
CA SER A 373 -21.84 13.34 -2.34
C SER A 373 -20.63 12.58 -1.80
N LYS A 374 -20.78 11.87 -0.67
CA LYS A 374 -19.74 11.03 -0.08
C LYS A 374 -19.41 9.89 -1.05
N PHE A 375 -18.13 9.70 -1.38
CA PHE A 375 -17.67 8.54 -2.12
C PHE A 375 -17.61 7.32 -1.20
N THR A 376 -18.11 6.18 -1.66
CA THR A 376 -18.10 4.93 -0.90
C THR A 376 -17.63 3.76 -1.76
N VAL A 377 -16.94 2.82 -1.12
CA VAL A 377 -16.44 1.58 -1.75
C VAL A 377 -17.29 0.35 -1.45
N GLY A 378 -18.40 0.53 -0.76
CA GLY A 378 -19.26 -0.55 -0.26
C GLY A 378 -18.88 -0.95 1.18
N THR A 379 -19.85 -1.52 1.89
CA THR A 379 -19.68 -1.91 3.30
C THR A 379 -18.56 -2.92 3.44
N TYR A 380 -17.64 -2.66 4.36
CA TYR A 380 -16.56 -3.58 4.66
C TYR A 380 -17.07 -4.73 5.53
N VAL A 381 -16.93 -5.96 5.05
CA VAL A 381 -17.22 -7.17 5.81
C VAL A 381 -15.90 -7.92 6.01
N PRO A 382 -15.42 -8.08 7.26
CA PRO A 382 -14.25 -8.91 7.55
C PRO A 382 -14.51 -10.34 7.05
N ASN A 383 -13.52 -10.95 6.41
CA ASN A 383 -13.60 -12.33 5.86
C ASN A 383 -14.59 -12.54 4.70
N THR A 384 -14.86 -11.51 3.90
CA THR A 384 -15.59 -11.71 2.65
C THR A 384 -14.72 -12.54 1.70
N GLU A 385 -15.06 -13.82 1.53
CA GLU A 385 -14.54 -14.61 0.42
C GLU A 385 -15.07 -14.04 -0.90
N VAL A 386 -14.24 -14.04 -1.94
CA VAL A 386 -14.67 -13.69 -3.29
C VAL A 386 -15.77 -14.65 -3.72
N LYS A 387 -16.99 -14.19 -3.78
CA LYS A 387 -18.11 -15.01 -4.25
C LYS A 387 -18.32 -14.79 -5.73
N LYS A 388 -17.93 -15.78 -6.54
CA LYS A 388 -18.61 -16.07 -7.81
C LYS A 388 -19.64 -17.15 -7.49
N THR A 389 -20.90 -16.80 -7.46
CA THR A 389 -21.91 -17.83 -7.36
C THR A 389 -22.15 -18.36 -8.79
N THR A 390 -21.83 -19.64 -9.01
CA THR A 390 -22.09 -20.32 -10.29
C THR A 390 -23.58 -20.58 -10.40
N ALA A 391 -24.23 -19.99 -11.41
CA ALA A 391 -25.62 -20.32 -11.74
C ALA A 391 -25.70 -21.80 -12.16
N THR A 392 -26.31 -22.63 -11.33
CA THR A 392 -26.71 -23.97 -11.73
C THR A 392 -27.85 -23.83 -12.73
N VAL A 393 -27.57 -24.03 -14.00
CA VAL A 393 -28.62 -24.16 -15.04
C VAL A 393 -29.30 -25.50 -14.81
N GLU A 394 -30.42 -25.51 -14.10
CA GLU A 394 -31.36 -26.63 -14.19
C GLU A 394 -31.95 -26.66 -15.60
N LYS A 395 -31.50 -27.62 -16.38
CA LYS A 395 -32.19 -27.99 -17.64
C LYS A 395 -33.54 -28.59 -17.25
N LYS A 396 -34.60 -27.91 -17.58
CA LYS A 396 -35.91 -28.51 -17.73
C LYS A 396 -36.07 -29.11 -19.10
#